data_1dfc52cd72174f49adc78d31cb85070f
#
_entry.id   1dfc52cd72174f49adc78d31cb85070f
#
_cell.length_a   1.000
_cell.length_b   1.000
_cell.length_c   1.000
_cell.angle_alpha   90.00
_cell.angle_beta   90.00
_cell.angle_gamma   90.00
#
_symmetry.space_group_name_H-M   'P 1'
#
loop_
_entity.id
_entity.type
_entity.pdbx_description
1 polymer ?
#
loop_
_entity_poly.entity_id
_entity_poly.type
_entity_poly.pdbx_seq_one_letter_code
_entity_poly.pdbx_strand_id
1 'polypeptide(L)'
;IDPRKSEPAAIPNIHLPVRPGTDALLIKAMISIIIEIPGETKAYITPNVEGWEKTTPWYENFEAKAAQAVCELDYDQVLELCRLMTTKKWCMHPDLGIYMGRKSVLNSYMMNILGAICGVFCVSGGNVIPGMVVPMGFHADERDPKTWKTVATNMPPAAAGSFPPAVMPEEILSNHPERIRAVHVSACNPLRAYPDTTAYEEAFSQLGLLVVNDIVLSETARLAHYVLPCRTFYESWDTTFFPWTFPKVFFQLRRPIVTPPEKCLEASQIFTLVADKLGLIPDIPEDLYEAAKADRLTYGAKLMEWAATEPGALKAMPFVLAKTLGKEWDSAAKAGLWGVAMTAPKAFRKNAARIGFE
;
A
#
# COMPACT_ATOMS: atom_id res chain seq x y z
N ILE A 1 -10.28 21.49 -3.77
CA ILE A 1 -9.40 21.91 -4.86
C ILE A 1 -9.44 20.79 -5.89
N ASP A 2 -9.92 21.08 -7.09
CA ASP A 2 -10.12 20.10 -8.17
C ASP A 2 -10.17 20.89 -9.49
N PRO A 3 -9.42 20.54 -10.54
CA PRO A 3 -9.45 21.25 -11.83
C PRO A 3 -10.83 21.21 -12.49
N ARG A 4 -11.66 20.25 -12.15
CA ARG A 4 -13.01 20.08 -12.69
C ARG A 4 -14.07 20.24 -11.61
N LYS A 5 -15.16 20.92 -11.94
CA LYS A 5 -16.34 20.94 -11.07
C LYS A 5 -17.10 19.60 -11.19
N SER A 6 -16.58 18.59 -10.49
CA SER A 6 -17.20 17.27 -10.33
C SER A 6 -18.41 17.31 -9.38
N GLU A 7 -19.17 16.21 -9.28
CA GLU A 7 -20.28 16.15 -8.33
C GLU A 7 -19.83 16.43 -6.87
N PRO A 8 -18.72 15.87 -6.36
CA PRO A 8 -18.19 16.25 -5.06
C PRO A 8 -17.82 17.74 -4.97
N ALA A 9 -17.33 18.36 -6.04
CA ALA A 9 -16.97 19.77 -6.06
C ALA A 9 -18.18 20.73 -6.07
N ALA A 10 -19.39 20.22 -6.23
CA ALA A 10 -20.62 20.99 -6.10
C ALA A 10 -21.11 21.15 -4.65
N ILE A 11 -20.57 20.38 -3.70
CA ILE A 11 -20.99 20.34 -2.29
C ILE A 11 -20.27 21.41 -1.44
N PRO A 12 -18.94 21.66 -1.57
CA PRO A 12 -18.19 22.55 -0.71
C PRO A 12 -18.58 24.04 -0.89
N ASN A 13 -18.29 24.84 0.13
CA ASN A 13 -18.50 26.27 0.12
C ASN A 13 -17.52 27.01 -0.80
N ILE A 14 -16.29 26.48 -0.93
CA ILE A 14 -15.24 27.02 -1.78
C ILE A 14 -14.75 25.92 -2.72
N HIS A 15 -14.75 26.18 -4.01
CA HIS A 15 -14.15 25.34 -5.05
C HIS A 15 -13.06 26.12 -5.76
N LEU A 16 -11.84 25.63 -5.74
CA LEU A 16 -10.70 26.19 -6.44
C LEU A 16 -10.35 25.32 -7.64
N PRO A 17 -10.68 25.74 -8.87
CA PRO A 17 -10.40 24.97 -10.12
C PRO A 17 -8.94 25.17 -10.53
N VAL A 18 -8.02 24.52 -9.81
CA VAL A 18 -6.59 24.66 -10.06
C VAL A 18 -6.19 24.16 -11.44
N ARG A 19 -5.33 24.91 -12.14
CA ARG A 19 -4.76 24.46 -13.40
C ARG A 19 -3.96 23.16 -13.19
N PRO A 20 -4.21 22.10 -13.97
CA PRO A 20 -3.50 20.83 -13.84
C PRO A 20 -1.98 20.98 -13.89
N GLY A 21 -1.28 20.32 -12.93
CA GLY A 21 0.19 20.36 -12.83
C GLY A 21 0.77 21.56 -12.09
N THR A 22 -0.07 22.45 -11.54
CA THR A 22 0.38 23.60 -10.73
C THR A 22 0.15 23.42 -9.22
N ASP A 23 -0.24 22.24 -8.78
CA ASP A 23 -0.56 21.92 -7.38
C ASP A 23 0.56 22.32 -6.42
N ALA A 24 1.81 21.94 -6.70
CA ALA A 24 2.96 22.33 -5.86
C ALA A 24 3.12 23.85 -5.76
N LEU A 25 2.84 24.57 -6.85
CA LEU A 25 2.94 26.04 -6.86
C LEU A 25 1.84 26.67 -6.01
N LEU A 26 0.62 26.16 -6.11
CA LEU A 26 -0.49 26.59 -5.27
C LEU A 26 -0.19 26.32 -3.79
N ILE A 27 0.25 25.11 -3.44
CA ILE A 27 0.56 24.76 -2.06
C ILE A 27 1.68 25.63 -1.51
N LYS A 28 2.71 25.91 -2.31
CA LYS A 28 3.78 26.84 -1.93
C LYS A 28 3.24 28.23 -1.65
N ALA A 29 2.35 28.75 -2.52
CA ALA A 29 1.70 30.04 -2.30
C ALA A 29 0.84 30.05 -1.02
N MET A 30 0.10 28.99 -0.76
CA MET A 30 -0.69 28.85 0.48
C MET A 30 0.21 28.83 1.72
N ILE A 31 1.32 28.09 1.71
CA ILE A 31 2.29 28.07 2.81
C ILE A 31 2.84 29.48 3.05
N SER A 32 3.27 30.18 1.99
CA SER A 32 3.77 31.54 2.08
C SER A 32 2.76 32.50 2.70
N ILE A 33 1.50 32.44 2.28
CA ILE A 33 0.43 33.25 2.86
C ILE A 33 0.22 32.91 4.35
N ILE A 34 0.18 31.63 4.70
CA ILE A 34 -0.11 31.18 6.06
C ILE A 34 0.97 31.58 7.05
N ILE A 35 2.24 31.54 6.68
CA ILE A 35 3.33 31.95 7.58
C ILE A 35 3.32 33.47 7.88
N GLU A 36 2.70 34.27 7.03
CA GLU A 36 2.53 35.71 7.22
C GLU A 36 1.28 36.06 8.06
N ILE A 37 0.30 35.12 8.16
CA ILE A 37 -0.89 35.34 8.99
C ILE A 37 -0.50 35.24 10.47
N PRO A 38 -0.77 36.28 11.31
CA PRO A 38 -0.55 36.17 12.75
C PRO A 38 -1.40 35.06 13.37
N GLY A 39 -0.78 34.15 14.14
CA GLY A 39 -1.55 33.07 14.79
C GLY A 39 -0.71 31.99 15.45
N GLU A 40 -1.37 30.90 15.85
CA GLU A 40 -0.82 29.81 16.67
C GLU A 40 0.05 28.79 15.91
N THR A 41 0.28 28.99 14.60
CA THR A 41 1.11 28.10 13.78
C THR A 41 2.48 27.80 14.40
N LYS A 42 3.12 28.81 14.95
CA LYS A 42 4.43 28.67 15.62
C LYS A 42 4.36 27.78 16.88
N ALA A 43 3.24 27.80 17.61
CA ALA A 43 3.08 27.01 18.82
C ALA A 43 3.05 25.49 18.55
N TYR A 44 2.50 25.08 17.41
CA TYR A 44 2.53 23.68 16.98
C TYR A 44 3.88 23.29 16.36
N ILE A 45 4.45 24.14 15.50
CA ILE A 45 5.68 23.83 14.75
C ILE A 45 6.84 23.61 15.71
N THR A 46 7.06 24.49 16.66
CA THR A 46 8.24 24.48 17.54
C THR A 46 8.46 23.14 18.26
N PRO A 47 7.44 22.51 18.92
CA PRO A 47 7.64 21.25 19.58
C PRO A 47 7.49 19.99 18.71
N ASN A 48 6.89 20.11 17.51
CA ASN A 48 6.43 18.95 16.75
C ASN A 48 7.09 18.79 15.36
N VAL A 49 7.81 19.79 14.88
CA VAL A 49 8.40 19.78 13.54
C VAL A 49 9.90 20.03 13.62
N GLU A 50 10.69 19.06 13.22
CA GLU A 50 12.14 19.17 13.12
C GLU A 50 12.56 19.69 11.74
N GLY A 51 13.54 20.60 11.70
CA GLY A 51 14.12 21.12 10.45
C GLY A 51 13.28 22.18 9.75
N TRP A 52 12.25 22.73 10.39
CA TRP A 52 11.42 23.78 9.81
C TRP A 52 12.26 25.00 9.40
N GLU A 53 13.22 25.38 10.20
CA GLU A 53 14.13 26.52 9.95
C GLU A 53 14.92 26.39 8.64
N LYS A 54 15.17 25.15 8.18
CA LYS A 54 15.87 24.88 6.92
C LYS A 54 15.00 25.10 5.69
N THR A 55 13.69 24.99 5.86
CA THR A 55 12.72 25.09 4.76
C THR A 55 12.03 26.43 4.71
N THR A 56 11.95 27.15 5.81
CA THR A 56 11.31 28.47 5.91
C THR A 56 11.78 29.46 4.83
N PRO A 57 13.09 29.56 4.50
CA PRO A 57 13.55 30.52 3.47
C PRO A 57 12.96 30.26 2.07
N TRP A 58 12.44 29.06 1.81
CA TRP A 58 11.81 28.76 0.53
C TRP A 58 10.43 29.40 0.35
N TYR A 59 9.81 29.85 1.44
CA TYR A 59 8.47 30.42 1.48
C TYR A 59 8.46 31.92 1.78
N GLU A 60 9.48 32.41 2.47
CA GLU A 60 9.64 33.82 2.75
C GLU A 60 9.85 34.62 1.46
N ASN A 61 9.21 35.78 1.35
CA ASN A 61 9.26 36.67 0.18
C ASN A 61 8.83 36.01 -1.14
N PHE A 62 7.99 34.96 -1.06
CA PHE A 62 7.46 34.32 -2.24
C PHE A 62 6.28 35.10 -2.81
N GLU A 63 6.31 35.39 -4.11
CA GLU A 63 5.27 36.15 -4.83
C GLU A 63 3.97 35.32 -5.00
N ALA A 64 3.26 35.10 -3.88
CA ALA A 64 2.07 34.23 -3.84
C ALA A 64 0.98 34.65 -4.84
N LYS A 65 0.78 35.97 -5.01
CA LYS A 65 -0.22 36.48 -5.96
C LYS A 65 0.15 36.20 -7.41
N ALA A 66 1.43 36.32 -7.77
CA ALA A 66 1.90 35.94 -9.11
C ALA A 66 1.80 34.43 -9.35
N ALA A 67 2.12 33.62 -8.34
CA ALA A 67 1.99 32.16 -8.42
C ALA A 67 0.55 31.73 -8.65
N GLN A 68 -0.42 32.40 -8.02
CA GLN A 68 -1.84 32.07 -8.18
C GLN A 68 -2.39 32.45 -9.54
N ALA A 69 -1.88 33.51 -10.16
CA ALA A 69 -2.20 33.81 -11.56
C ALA A 69 -1.77 32.67 -12.49
N VAL A 70 -0.62 32.03 -12.23
CA VAL A 70 -0.17 30.85 -12.99
C VAL A 70 -1.07 29.64 -12.74
N CYS A 71 -1.62 29.51 -11.53
CA CYS A 71 -2.58 28.46 -11.17
C CYS A 71 -4.00 28.73 -11.72
N GLU A 72 -4.22 29.87 -12.35
CA GLU A 72 -5.54 30.32 -12.86
C GLU A 72 -6.60 30.44 -11.76
N LEU A 73 -6.18 30.88 -10.56
CA LEU A 73 -7.03 31.01 -9.39
C LEU A 73 -7.19 32.48 -8.96
N ASP A 74 -8.36 32.75 -8.38
CA ASP A 74 -8.61 34.02 -7.70
C ASP A 74 -7.83 34.11 -6.39
N TYR A 75 -7.03 35.17 -6.23
CA TYR A 75 -6.19 35.36 -5.05
C TYR A 75 -6.98 35.51 -3.78
N ASP A 76 -8.09 36.23 -3.80
CA ASP A 76 -8.87 36.51 -2.60
C ASP A 76 -9.57 35.26 -2.08
N GLN A 77 -10.00 34.35 -2.98
CA GLN A 77 -10.54 33.05 -2.59
C GLN A 77 -9.48 32.15 -1.94
N VAL A 78 -8.25 32.14 -2.45
CA VAL A 78 -7.15 31.37 -1.83
C VAL A 78 -6.75 31.98 -0.50
N LEU A 79 -6.71 33.30 -0.39
CA LEU A 79 -6.44 34.00 0.87
C LEU A 79 -7.51 33.71 1.92
N GLU A 80 -8.79 33.69 1.54
CA GLU A 80 -9.90 33.28 2.42
C GLU A 80 -9.71 31.84 2.90
N LEU A 81 -9.41 30.90 1.99
CA LEU A 81 -9.12 29.50 2.36
C LEU A 81 -7.96 29.42 3.36
N CYS A 82 -6.85 30.13 3.12
CA CYS A 82 -5.72 30.16 4.05
C CYS A 82 -6.12 30.68 5.44
N ARG A 83 -6.94 31.74 5.52
CA ARG A 83 -7.47 32.25 6.80
C ARG A 83 -8.36 31.22 7.51
N LEU A 84 -9.22 30.51 6.78
CA LEU A 84 -10.02 29.43 7.34
C LEU A 84 -9.14 28.32 7.89
N MET A 85 -8.10 27.93 7.18
CA MET A 85 -7.17 26.88 7.61
C MET A 85 -6.38 27.22 8.88
N THR A 86 -6.15 28.51 9.16
CA THR A 86 -5.48 28.96 10.39
C THR A 86 -6.42 29.17 11.57
N THR A 87 -7.72 29.30 11.33
CA THR A 87 -8.72 29.66 12.37
C THR A 87 -9.71 28.53 12.69
N LYS A 88 -9.84 27.54 11.82
CA LYS A 88 -10.77 26.43 11.97
C LYS A 88 -10.04 25.11 12.13
N LYS A 89 -10.70 24.17 12.80
CA LYS A 89 -10.24 22.76 12.77
C LYS A 89 -10.58 22.17 11.40
N TRP A 90 -9.60 21.54 10.79
CA TRP A 90 -9.76 20.89 9.50
C TRP A 90 -8.85 19.68 9.37
N CYS A 91 -9.15 18.83 8.42
CA CYS A 91 -8.29 17.74 7.99
C CYS A 91 -8.09 17.81 6.47
N MET A 92 -7.01 17.26 5.97
CA MET A 92 -6.80 17.13 4.55
C MET A 92 -7.03 15.71 4.09
N HIS A 93 -7.59 15.60 2.90
CA HIS A 93 -7.77 14.35 2.19
C HIS A 93 -7.21 14.51 0.77
N PRO A 94 -5.92 14.20 0.58
CA PRO A 94 -5.34 14.15 -0.76
C PRO A 94 -5.90 12.94 -1.51
N ASP A 95 -6.33 13.15 -2.73
CA ASP A 95 -6.82 12.08 -3.59
C ASP A 95 -5.81 11.78 -4.70
N LEU A 96 -6.05 10.72 -5.47
CA LEU A 96 -5.15 10.21 -6.50
C LEU A 96 -4.70 11.27 -7.50
N GLY A 97 -5.56 12.23 -7.84
CA GLY A 97 -5.26 13.29 -8.82
C GLY A 97 -3.97 14.05 -8.52
N ILE A 98 -3.70 14.36 -7.25
CA ILE A 98 -2.49 15.10 -6.86
C ILE A 98 -1.21 14.25 -6.99
N TYR A 99 -1.35 12.92 -7.02
CA TYR A 99 -0.24 11.97 -7.09
C TYR A 99 0.02 11.41 -8.49
N MET A 100 -0.86 11.68 -9.45
CA MET A 100 -0.74 11.14 -10.82
C MET A 100 0.10 12.00 -11.77
N GLY A 101 0.62 13.13 -11.30
CA GLY A 101 1.42 14.06 -12.10
C GLY A 101 2.93 13.86 -11.93
N ARG A 102 3.71 14.52 -12.79
CA ARG A 102 5.19 14.49 -12.78
C ARG A 102 5.82 14.96 -11.45
N LYS A 103 5.08 15.73 -10.64
CA LYS A 103 5.55 16.31 -9.38
C LYS A 103 4.91 15.68 -8.16
N SER A 104 4.46 14.44 -8.25
CA SER A 104 3.72 13.74 -7.19
C SER A 104 4.44 13.72 -5.84
N VAL A 105 5.74 13.43 -5.82
CA VAL A 105 6.57 13.45 -4.59
C VAL A 105 6.64 14.85 -4.00
N LEU A 106 6.85 15.87 -4.83
CA LEU A 106 6.87 17.27 -4.39
C LEU A 106 5.50 17.69 -3.84
N ASN A 107 4.42 17.33 -4.53
CA ASN A 107 3.06 17.62 -4.08
C ASN A 107 2.81 17.00 -2.71
N SER A 108 3.15 15.72 -2.51
CA SER A 108 3.01 15.03 -1.23
C SER A 108 3.82 15.71 -0.13
N TYR A 109 5.08 16.04 -0.40
CA TYR A 109 5.97 16.73 0.54
C TYR A 109 5.38 18.09 0.96
N MET A 110 4.97 18.90 -0.01
CA MET A 110 4.39 20.23 0.23
C MET A 110 3.05 20.16 1.00
N MET A 111 2.21 19.16 0.70
CA MET A 111 0.96 18.90 1.45
C MET A 111 1.26 18.60 2.92
N ASN A 112 2.27 17.77 3.19
CA ASN A 112 2.66 17.48 4.58
C ASN A 112 3.19 18.72 5.30
N ILE A 113 3.97 19.56 4.63
CA ILE A 113 4.39 20.85 5.21
C ILE A 113 3.18 21.74 5.51
N LEU A 114 2.26 21.89 4.57
CA LEU A 114 1.03 22.66 4.77
C LEU A 114 0.24 22.16 5.98
N GLY A 115 0.07 20.84 6.12
CA GLY A 115 -0.57 20.25 7.29
C GLY A 115 0.18 20.50 8.59
N ALA A 116 1.51 20.42 8.56
CA ALA A 116 2.36 20.65 9.72
C ALA A 116 2.28 22.11 10.22
N ILE A 117 2.37 23.08 9.31
CA ILE A 117 2.29 24.50 9.71
C ILE A 117 0.90 24.90 10.23
N CYS A 118 -0.15 24.20 9.82
CA CYS A 118 -1.52 24.40 10.32
C CYS A 118 -1.83 23.54 11.56
N GLY A 119 -0.91 22.69 12.02
CA GLY A 119 -1.10 21.89 13.22
C GLY A 119 -2.20 20.83 13.12
N VAL A 120 -2.43 20.25 11.92
CA VAL A 120 -3.54 19.31 11.72
C VAL A 120 -3.20 17.86 12.04
N PHE A 121 -1.93 17.50 12.25
CA PHE A 121 -1.53 16.12 12.50
C PHE A 121 -1.68 15.71 13.97
N CYS A 122 -2.23 14.53 14.20
CA CYS A 122 -2.39 13.89 15.51
C CYS A 122 -3.19 14.71 16.52
N VAL A 123 -4.09 15.57 16.05
CA VAL A 123 -4.97 16.36 16.88
C VAL A 123 -6.44 15.99 16.64
N SER A 124 -7.30 16.22 17.65
CA SER A 124 -8.74 15.98 17.52
C SER A 124 -9.38 16.88 16.47
N GLY A 125 -9.98 16.30 15.45
CA GLY A 125 -10.58 17.01 14.30
C GLY A 125 -9.61 17.28 13.16
N GLY A 126 -8.35 16.81 13.27
CA GLY A 126 -7.34 16.87 12.21
C GLY A 126 -7.05 15.48 11.61
N ASN A 127 -5.88 15.35 11.00
CA ASN A 127 -5.39 14.09 10.46
C ASN A 127 -4.76 13.24 11.54
N VAL A 128 -5.13 11.99 11.61
CA VAL A 128 -4.51 11.00 12.50
C VAL A 128 -3.86 9.90 11.67
N ILE A 129 -2.76 9.35 12.19
CA ILE A 129 -2.15 8.15 11.63
C ILE A 129 -2.92 6.97 12.20
N PRO A 130 -3.68 6.22 11.39
CA PRO A 130 -4.40 5.06 11.88
C PRO A 130 -3.42 3.99 12.35
N GLY A 131 -3.78 3.29 13.43
CA GLY A 131 -3.03 2.11 13.83
C GLY A 131 -3.23 0.95 12.86
N MET A 132 -2.37 -0.04 12.95
CA MET A 132 -2.49 -1.31 12.24
C MET A 132 -2.61 -2.45 13.26
N VAL A 133 -3.37 -3.48 12.92
CA VAL A 133 -3.46 -4.71 13.73
C VAL A 133 -2.10 -5.39 13.78
N VAL A 134 -1.44 -5.44 12.64
CA VAL A 134 -0.06 -5.93 12.48
C VAL A 134 0.71 -4.88 11.72
N PRO A 135 1.89 -4.46 12.18
CA PRO A 135 2.73 -3.55 11.41
C PRO A 135 3.06 -4.17 10.05
N MET A 136 2.61 -3.51 9.00
CA MET A 136 2.91 -3.91 7.63
C MET A 136 3.65 -2.79 6.93
N GLY A 137 4.71 -3.13 6.27
CA GLY A 137 5.52 -2.22 5.49
C GLY A 137 7.00 -2.47 5.73
N PHE A 138 7.74 -2.53 4.65
CA PHE A 138 9.19 -2.53 4.68
C PHE A 138 9.64 -1.15 4.22
N HIS A 139 10.58 -0.59 4.95
CA HIS A 139 11.26 0.60 4.51
C HIS A 139 12.48 0.16 3.70
N ALA A 140 12.52 0.54 2.42
CA ALA A 140 13.71 0.40 1.62
C ALA A 140 14.50 1.71 1.70
N ASP A 141 15.76 1.64 2.10
CA ASP A 141 16.66 2.79 2.02
C ASP A 141 17.35 2.77 0.66
N GLU A 142 16.90 3.63 -0.24
CA GLU A 142 17.48 3.79 -1.58
C GLU A 142 18.94 4.27 -1.54
N ARG A 143 19.39 4.85 -0.42
CA ARG A 143 20.76 5.32 -0.21
C ARG A 143 21.68 4.22 0.31
N ASP A 144 21.13 3.11 0.80
CA ASP A 144 21.94 1.95 1.19
C ASP A 144 22.49 1.29 -0.08
N PRO A 145 23.84 1.19 -0.23
CA PRO A 145 24.45 0.52 -1.39
C PRO A 145 24.04 -0.94 -1.54
N LYS A 146 23.56 -1.57 -0.45
CA LYS A 146 23.08 -2.96 -0.46
C LYS A 146 21.63 -3.10 -0.93
N THR A 147 20.91 -2.00 -1.07
CA THR A 147 19.54 -2.02 -1.58
C THR A 147 19.55 -2.49 -3.03
N TRP A 148 18.84 -3.59 -3.28
CA TRP A 148 18.74 -4.13 -4.64
C TRP A 148 18.02 -3.14 -5.56
N LYS A 149 18.55 -2.99 -6.76
CA LYS A 149 17.98 -2.14 -7.82
C LYS A 149 17.71 -2.98 -9.07
N THR A 150 16.80 -2.49 -9.88
CA THR A 150 16.53 -3.11 -11.18
C THR A 150 17.74 -3.00 -12.10
N VAL A 151 17.93 -4.00 -12.95
CA VAL A 151 19.21 -4.18 -13.69
C VAL A 151 19.33 -3.29 -14.93
N ALA A 152 18.23 -2.94 -15.58
CA ALA A 152 18.21 -2.09 -16.77
C ALA A 152 18.02 -0.61 -16.41
N THR A 153 17.06 -0.31 -15.56
CA THR A 153 16.67 1.07 -15.22
C THR A 153 17.32 1.61 -13.95
N ASN A 154 18.07 0.75 -13.23
CA ASN A 154 18.70 1.10 -11.94
C ASN A 154 17.73 1.73 -10.93
N MET A 155 16.46 1.28 -10.96
CA MET A 155 15.40 1.80 -10.11
C MET A 155 15.48 1.16 -8.72
N PRO A 156 15.51 1.96 -7.63
CA PRO A 156 15.42 1.43 -6.28
C PRO A 156 13.97 1.01 -5.96
N PRO A 157 13.77 0.14 -4.96
CA PRO A 157 12.45 -0.19 -4.49
C PRO A 157 11.77 1.03 -3.86
N ALA A 158 10.47 1.12 -4.08
CA ALA A 158 9.59 2.10 -3.44
C ALA A 158 9.03 1.56 -2.11
N ALA A 159 7.95 2.16 -1.62
CA ALA A 159 7.29 1.72 -0.40
C ALA A 159 7.00 0.21 -0.40
N ALA A 160 7.21 -0.45 0.73
CA ALA A 160 7.02 -1.89 0.92
C ALA A 160 7.90 -2.79 0.02
N GLY A 161 9.02 -2.27 -0.48
CA GLY A 161 9.94 -3.03 -1.32
C GLY A 161 9.45 -3.28 -2.75
N SER A 162 8.40 -2.59 -3.18
CA SER A 162 7.83 -2.69 -4.51
C SER A 162 8.64 -1.87 -5.52
N PHE A 163 8.69 -2.31 -6.77
CA PHE A 163 9.26 -1.53 -7.87
C PHE A 163 8.14 -0.85 -8.67
N PRO A 164 8.40 0.34 -9.23
CA PRO A 164 7.44 0.98 -10.12
C PRO A 164 7.10 0.07 -11.29
N PRO A 165 5.84 -0.28 -11.52
CA PRO A 165 5.49 -1.19 -12.63
C PRO A 165 5.85 -0.63 -14.00
N ALA A 166 5.89 0.69 -14.16
CA ALA A 166 6.23 1.34 -15.42
C ALA A 166 7.63 0.96 -15.98
N VAL A 167 8.56 0.47 -15.14
CA VAL A 167 9.90 0.06 -15.61
C VAL A 167 9.94 -1.41 -16.05
N MET A 168 8.89 -2.19 -15.80
CA MET A 168 8.89 -3.63 -16.12
C MET A 168 9.13 -3.95 -17.60
N PRO A 169 8.53 -3.24 -18.58
CA PRO A 169 8.84 -3.49 -19.99
C PRO A 169 10.32 -3.36 -20.31
N GLU A 170 11.01 -2.33 -19.83
CA GLU A 170 12.44 -2.14 -20.06
C GLU A 170 13.27 -3.23 -19.40
N GLU A 171 12.91 -3.68 -18.20
CA GLU A 171 13.58 -4.78 -17.48
C GLU A 171 13.43 -6.12 -18.20
N ILE A 172 12.36 -6.33 -18.94
CA ILE A 172 12.12 -7.54 -19.75
C ILE A 172 12.87 -7.44 -21.08
N LEU A 173 12.77 -6.30 -21.77
CA LEU A 173 13.32 -6.10 -23.12
C LEU A 173 14.83 -5.84 -23.15
N SER A 174 15.43 -5.58 -21.99
CA SER A 174 16.86 -5.32 -21.83
C SER A 174 17.71 -6.48 -22.36
N ASN A 175 18.92 -6.16 -22.85
CA ASN A 175 19.96 -7.15 -23.19
C ASN A 175 20.77 -7.61 -21.96
N HIS A 176 20.44 -7.16 -20.75
CA HIS A 176 21.17 -7.54 -19.55
C HIS A 176 21.04 -9.05 -19.27
N PRO A 177 22.11 -9.74 -18.86
CA PRO A 177 22.07 -11.20 -18.60
C PRO A 177 21.08 -11.58 -17.49
N GLU A 178 20.84 -10.69 -16.52
CA GLU A 178 19.91 -10.87 -15.41
C GLU A 178 18.54 -10.21 -15.65
N ARG A 179 18.19 -9.91 -16.91
CA ARG A 179 16.86 -9.36 -17.25
C ARG A 179 15.73 -10.26 -16.79
N ILE A 180 14.55 -9.73 -16.62
CA ILE A 180 13.34 -10.50 -16.28
C ILE A 180 12.99 -11.43 -17.46
N ARG A 181 12.91 -12.74 -17.21
CA ARG A 181 12.55 -13.77 -18.21
C ARG A 181 11.27 -14.52 -17.87
N ALA A 182 10.83 -14.42 -16.61
CA ALA A 182 9.61 -15.06 -16.14
C ALA A 182 8.84 -14.06 -15.26
N VAL A 183 7.52 -13.99 -15.45
CA VAL A 183 6.61 -13.15 -14.66
C VAL A 183 5.42 -13.99 -14.21
N HIS A 184 5.10 -13.87 -12.93
CA HIS A 184 3.86 -14.38 -12.37
C HIS A 184 2.97 -13.19 -11.99
N VAL A 185 1.87 -13.03 -12.69
CA VAL A 185 0.87 -11.99 -12.44
C VAL A 185 -0.24 -12.57 -11.56
N SER A 186 -0.54 -11.90 -10.47
CA SER A 186 -1.60 -12.31 -9.55
C SER A 186 -2.60 -11.20 -9.32
N ALA A 187 -3.87 -11.47 -9.60
CA ALA A 187 -5.01 -10.57 -9.39
C ALA A 187 -4.78 -9.14 -9.95
N CYS A 188 -4.14 -9.07 -11.11
CA CYS A 188 -3.83 -7.82 -11.79
C CYS A 188 -3.95 -7.97 -13.31
N ASN A 189 -4.28 -6.90 -13.99
CA ASN A 189 -4.27 -6.83 -15.45
C ASN A 189 -3.32 -5.71 -15.91
N PRO A 190 -1.99 -5.96 -15.97
CA PRO A 190 -0.97 -4.98 -16.36
C PRO A 190 -1.29 -4.22 -17.65
N LEU A 191 -1.84 -4.90 -18.66
CA LEU A 191 -2.19 -4.28 -19.93
C LEU A 191 -3.28 -3.21 -19.82
N ARG A 192 -4.03 -3.18 -18.71
CA ARG A 192 -5.07 -2.18 -18.42
C ARG A 192 -4.71 -1.26 -17.27
N ALA A 193 -3.98 -1.78 -16.28
CA ALA A 193 -3.71 -1.07 -15.05
C ALA A 193 -2.49 -0.14 -15.13
N TYR A 194 -1.55 -0.43 -16.02
CA TYR A 194 -0.29 0.29 -16.10
C TYR A 194 -0.17 1.10 -17.40
N PRO A 195 0.65 2.16 -17.42
CA PRO A 195 0.85 2.96 -18.61
C PRO A 195 1.59 2.17 -19.70
N ASP A 196 1.39 2.60 -20.97
CA ASP A 196 2.04 2.04 -22.15
C ASP A 196 1.71 0.57 -22.41
N THR A 197 0.45 0.31 -22.76
CA THR A 197 -0.03 -1.02 -23.11
C THR A 197 0.80 -1.68 -24.22
N THR A 198 1.24 -0.93 -25.21
CA THR A 198 2.03 -1.46 -26.35
C THR A 198 3.40 -1.98 -25.87
N ALA A 199 4.08 -1.23 -25.00
CA ALA A 199 5.35 -1.68 -24.44
C ALA A 199 5.17 -2.95 -23.57
N TYR A 200 4.06 -3.06 -22.85
CA TYR A 200 3.74 -4.27 -22.10
C TYR A 200 3.42 -5.46 -22.99
N GLU A 201 2.67 -5.29 -24.07
CA GLU A 201 2.40 -6.35 -25.05
C GLU A 201 3.69 -6.87 -25.69
N GLU A 202 4.57 -5.96 -26.12
CA GLU A 202 5.87 -6.31 -26.67
C GLU A 202 6.71 -7.07 -25.64
N ALA A 203 6.85 -6.54 -24.44
CA ALA A 203 7.64 -7.16 -23.38
C ALA A 203 7.12 -8.55 -23.01
N PHE A 204 5.82 -8.69 -22.80
CA PHE A 204 5.22 -9.97 -22.40
C PHE A 204 5.32 -11.03 -23.50
N SER A 205 5.33 -10.65 -24.78
CA SER A 205 5.56 -11.55 -25.89
C SER A 205 6.96 -12.17 -25.92
N GLN A 206 7.93 -11.52 -25.26
CA GLN A 206 9.33 -11.97 -25.21
C GLN A 206 9.71 -12.71 -23.91
N LEU A 207 8.75 -12.90 -23.02
CA LEU A 207 8.97 -13.69 -21.81
C LEU A 207 9.11 -15.18 -22.14
N GLY A 208 10.06 -15.85 -21.49
CA GLY A 208 10.14 -17.30 -21.52
C GLY A 208 9.01 -17.98 -20.74
N LEU A 209 8.44 -17.27 -19.74
CA LEU A 209 7.33 -17.76 -18.97
C LEU A 209 6.47 -16.58 -18.46
N LEU A 210 5.18 -16.59 -18.80
CA LEU A 210 4.16 -15.74 -18.22
C LEU A 210 3.07 -16.63 -17.60
N VAL A 211 2.92 -16.54 -16.31
CA VAL A 211 1.84 -17.22 -15.55
C VAL A 211 0.91 -16.17 -15.01
N VAL A 212 -0.40 -16.36 -15.17
CA VAL A 212 -1.41 -15.46 -14.63
C VAL A 212 -2.37 -16.24 -13.76
N ASN A 213 -2.57 -15.85 -12.51
CA ASN A 213 -3.68 -16.30 -11.71
C ASN A 213 -4.69 -15.17 -11.53
N ASP A 214 -5.89 -15.39 -12.02
CA ASP A 214 -6.95 -14.40 -12.05
C ASP A 214 -8.33 -15.08 -11.98
N ILE A 215 -9.35 -14.27 -11.67
CA ILE A 215 -10.76 -14.69 -11.64
C ILE A 215 -11.42 -14.59 -13.02
N VAL A 216 -10.77 -13.91 -13.97
CA VAL A 216 -11.25 -13.71 -15.34
C VAL A 216 -10.13 -13.88 -16.35
N LEU A 217 -10.49 -14.22 -17.59
CA LEU A 217 -9.54 -14.24 -18.71
C LEU A 217 -9.33 -12.80 -19.23
N SER A 218 -8.52 -12.03 -18.49
CA SER A 218 -8.15 -10.65 -18.79
C SER A 218 -7.27 -10.56 -20.05
N GLU A 219 -7.03 -9.33 -20.56
CA GLU A 219 -6.12 -9.11 -21.68
C GLU A 219 -4.72 -9.68 -21.40
N THR A 220 -4.21 -9.46 -20.19
CA THR A 220 -2.92 -10.04 -19.77
C THR A 220 -2.98 -11.57 -19.71
N ALA A 221 -4.07 -12.13 -19.18
CA ALA A 221 -4.23 -13.58 -19.11
C ALA A 221 -4.27 -14.26 -20.48
N ARG A 222 -4.75 -13.57 -21.51
CA ARG A 222 -4.75 -14.08 -22.90
C ARG A 222 -3.38 -14.20 -23.54
N LEU A 223 -2.39 -13.45 -23.03
CA LEU A 223 -0.99 -13.55 -23.46
C LEU A 223 -0.21 -14.60 -22.67
N ALA A 224 -0.78 -15.10 -21.58
CA ALA A 224 -0.07 -15.99 -20.65
C ALA A 224 0.18 -17.38 -21.25
N HIS A 225 1.32 -17.97 -20.92
CA HIS A 225 1.61 -19.37 -21.19
C HIS A 225 0.73 -20.31 -20.35
N TYR A 226 0.44 -19.87 -19.12
CA TYR A 226 -0.44 -20.60 -18.20
C TYR A 226 -1.39 -19.65 -17.48
N VAL A 227 -2.67 -20.00 -17.46
CA VAL A 227 -3.69 -19.29 -16.69
C VAL A 227 -4.20 -20.22 -15.60
N LEU A 228 -4.11 -19.77 -14.37
CA LEU A 228 -4.53 -20.51 -13.18
C LEU A 228 -5.79 -19.85 -12.61
N PRO A 229 -6.97 -20.50 -12.71
CA PRO A 229 -8.21 -19.90 -12.22
C PRO A 229 -8.20 -19.79 -10.70
N CYS A 230 -8.48 -18.60 -10.20
CA CYS A 230 -8.55 -18.30 -8.77
C CYS A 230 -9.97 -18.21 -8.26
N ARG A 231 -10.13 -18.49 -6.98
CA ARG A 231 -11.34 -18.15 -6.22
C ARG A 231 -11.50 -16.64 -6.12
N THR A 232 -12.73 -16.17 -6.21
CA THR A 232 -13.07 -14.77 -5.91
C THR A 232 -13.00 -14.49 -4.41
N PHE A 233 -13.07 -13.23 -4.02
CA PHE A 233 -13.12 -12.86 -2.60
C PHE A 233 -14.42 -13.30 -1.89
N TYR A 234 -15.50 -13.62 -2.62
CA TYR A 234 -16.69 -14.22 -2.06
C TYR A 234 -16.56 -15.74 -1.81
N GLU A 235 -15.59 -16.37 -2.44
CA GLU A 235 -15.31 -17.82 -2.39
C GLU A 235 -14.12 -18.14 -1.48
N SER A 236 -13.46 -17.14 -0.90
CA SER A 236 -12.26 -17.30 -0.08
C SER A 236 -12.43 -16.66 1.29
N TRP A 237 -11.65 -17.15 2.26
CA TRP A 237 -11.42 -16.44 3.52
C TRP A 237 -10.61 -15.18 3.28
N ASP A 238 -10.97 -14.10 3.96
CA ASP A 238 -10.30 -12.81 3.84
C ASP A 238 -10.49 -11.99 5.12
N THR A 239 -9.90 -10.82 5.18
CA THR A 239 -9.94 -9.94 6.35
C THR A 239 -9.93 -8.46 5.98
N THR A 240 -10.42 -7.64 6.92
CA THR A 240 -10.41 -6.17 6.79
C THR A 240 -9.22 -5.51 7.49
N PHE A 241 -8.16 -6.25 7.83
CA PHE A 241 -7.03 -5.68 8.56
C PHE A 241 -6.15 -4.71 7.73
N PHE A 242 -6.24 -4.78 6.41
CA PHE A 242 -5.50 -3.93 5.47
C PHE A 242 -5.95 -2.47 5.46
N PRO A 243 -7.25 -2.17 5.33
CA PRO A 243 -7.64 -0.79 5.39
C PRO A 243 -7.32 -0.27 6.78
N TRP A 244 -6.62 0.81 6.82
CA TRP A 244 -6.46 1.58 8.02
C TRP A 244 -7.83 1.91 8.57
N THR A 245 -8.25 1.15 9.56
CA THR A 245 -9.57 1.30 10.13
C THR A 245 -9.59 2.55 10.99
N PHE A 246 -10.51 3.42 10.72
CA PHE A 246 -10.63 4.71 11.39
C PHE A 246 -12.06 4.87 11.92
N PRO A 247 -12.26 5.38 13.13
CA PRO A 247 -11.29 5.86 14.11
C PRO A 247 -10.74 4.78 15.05
N LYS A 248 -11.12 3.53 14.87
CA LYS A 248 -10.68 2.40 15.69
C LYS A 248 -10.01 1.35 14.83
N VAL A 249 -8.88 0.84 15.31
CA VAL A 249 -8.24 -0.32 14.70
C VAL A 249 -9.05 -1.56 15.01
N PHE A 250 -9.49 -2.28 14.00
CA PHE A 250 -10.23 -3.53 14.16
C PHE A 250 -9.79 -4.57 13.13
N PHE A 251 -10.04 -5.82 13.45
CA PHE A 251 -9.86 -6.96 12.58
C PHE A 251 -11.19 -7.65 12.42
N GLN A 252 -11.57 -7.93 11.18
CA GLN A 252 -12.79 -8.65 10.85
C GLN A 252 -12.45 -9.77 9.88
N LEU A 253 -12.61 -11.01 10.33
CA LEU A 253 -12.48 -12.16 9.48
C LEU A 253 -13.75 -12.36 8.66
N ARG A 254 -13.61 -12.52 7.37
CA ARG A 254 -14.70 -12.80 6.44
C ARG A 254 -14.60 -14.22 5.92
N ARG A 255 -15.64 -15.00 6.15
CA ARG A 255 -15.78 -16.36 5.61
C ARG A 255 -16.27 -16.32 4.16
N PRO A 256 -15.99 -17.36 3.37
CA PRO A 256 -16.63 -17.53 2.08
C PRO A 256 -18.15 -17.62 2.24
N ILE A 257 -18.88 -17.05 1.28
CA ILE A 257 -20.36 -17.03 1.23
C ILE A 257 -20.90 -17.70 -0.03
N VAL A 258 -20.02 -18.03 -0.97
CA VAL A 258 -20.32 -18.74 -2.23
C VAL A 258 -19.39 -19.94 -2.31
N THR A 259 -19.93 -21.07 -2.79
CA THR A 259 -19.13 -22.26 -3.07
C THR A 259 -18.28 -22.03 -4.32
N PRO A 260 -16.96 -22.20 -4.28
CA PRO A 260 -16.11 -22.03 -5.44
C PRO A 260 -16.33 -23.13 -6.49
N PRO A 261 -16.08 -22.85 -7.77
CA PRO A 261 -15.97 -23.89 -8.78
C PRO A 261 -14.84 -24.88 -8.43
N GLU A 262 -15.06 -26.17 -8.72
CA GLU A 262 -14.15 -27.27 -8.32
C GLU A 262 -12.67 -27.05 -8.71
N LYS A 263 -12.43 -26.43 -9.86
CA LYS A 263 -11.07 -26.21 -10.39
C LYS A 263 -10.42 -24.89 -9.96
N CYS A 264 -11.12 -24.07 -9.18
CA CYS A 264 -10.60 -22.80 -8.70
C CYS A 264 -9.93 -22.95 -7.33
N LEU A 265 -8.67 -22.54 -7.24
CA LEU A 265 -7.91 -22.56 -6.00
C LEU A 265 -7.82 -21.17 -5.38
N GLU A 266 -7.64 -21.10 -4.07
CA GLU A 266 -7.20 -19.85 -3.44
C GLU A 266 -5.81 -19.46 -3.98
N ALA A 267 -5.56 -18.17 -4.17
CA ALA A 267 -4.23 -17.69 -4.60
C ALA A 267 -3.11 -18.18 -3.65
N SER A 268 -3.39 -18.24 -2.36
CA SER A 268 -2.47 -18.77 -1.34
C SER A 268 -2.16 -20.26 -1.54
N GLN A 269 -3.13 -21.06 -1.99
CA GLN A 269 -2.90 -22.46 -2.36
C GLN A 269 -2.01 -22.57 -3.60
N ILE A 270 -2.26 -21.76 -4.63
CA ILE A 270 -1.44 -21.70 -5.85
C ILE A 270 0.00 -21.40 -5.51
N PHE A 271 0.26 -20.34 -4.76
CA PHE A 271 1.62 -19.97 -4.35
C PHE A 271 2.28 -21.06 -3.49
N THR A 272 1.52 -21.71 -2.61
CA THR A 272 2.05 -22.81 -1.78
C THR A 272 2.48 -24.00 -2.65
N LEU A 273 1.68 -24.38 -3.64
CA LEU A 273 2.00 -25.47 -4.56
C LEU A 273 3.24 -25.16 -5.41
N VAL A 274 3.38 -23.92 -5.88
CA VAL A 274 4.56 -23.47 -6.63
C VAL A 274 5.80 -23.48 -5.73
N ALA A 275 5.71 -22.93 -4.53
CA ALA A 275 6.82 -22.92 -3.57
C ALA A 275 7.28 -24.33 -3.18
N ASP A 276 6.33 -25.25 -3.00
CA ASP A 276 6.60 -26.66 -2.70
C ASP A 276 7.37 -27.34 -3.85
N LYS A 277 6.92 -27.16 -5.09
CA LYS A 277 7.57 -27.70 -6.27
C LYS A 277 8.95 -27.12 -6.53
N LEU A 278 9.21 -25.90 -6.10
CA LEU A 278 10.52 -25.23 -6.19
C LEU A 278 11.46 -25.58 -5.03
N GLY A 279 11.01 -26.41 -4.07
CA GLY A 279 11.81 -26.76 -2.89
C GLY A 279 12.11 -25.58 -1.95
N LEU A 280 11.19 -24.58 -1.92
CA LEU A 280 11.35 -23.40 -1.08
C LEU A 280 10.76 -23.57 0.33
N ILE A 281 10.07 -24.67 0.58
CA ILE A 281 9.47 -24.98 1.87
C ILE A 281 10.37 -26.01 2.55
N PRO A 282 10.88 -25.74 3.75
CA PRO A 282 11.68 -26.71 4.49
C PRO A 282 10.85 -27.95 4.84
N ASP A 283 11.53 -29.06 5.15
CA ASP A 283 10.86 -30.31 5.54
C ASP A 283 10.07 -30.08 6.86
N ILE A 284 8.76 -30.28 6.75
CA ILE A 284 7.84 -30.12 7.88
C ILE A 284 7.74 -31.47 8.62
N PRO A 285 8.05 -31.53 9.92
CA PRO A 285 8.00 -32.78 10.66
C PRO A 285 6.57 -33.30 10.84
N GLU A 286 6.40 -34.62 10.84
CA GLU A 286 5.07 -35.26 10.91
C GLU A 286 4.30 -34.90 12.19
N ASP A 287 4.99 -34.70 13.31
CA ASP A 287 4.36 -34.32 14.56
C ASP A 287 3.74 -32.91 14.53
N LEU A 288 4.16 -32.07 13.59
CA LEU A 288 3.53 -30.76 13.37
C LEU A 288 2.20 -30.90 12.61
N TYR A 289 2.11 -31.87 11.67
CA TYR A 289 0.83 -32.21 11.03
C TYR A 289 -0.14 -32.82 12.04
N GLU A 290 0.33 -33.71 12.92
CA GLU A 290 -0.52 -34.30 13.96
C GLU A 290 -0.99 -33.23 14.97
N ALA A 291 -0.13 -32.28 15.34
CA ALA A 291 -0.53 -31.17 16.19
C ALA A 291 -1.59 -30.27 15.52
N ALA A 292 -1.51 -30.04 14.20
CA ALA A 292 -2.50 -29.28 13.47
C ALA A 292 -3.90 -29.90 13.49
N LYS A 293 -3.98 -31.23 13.58
CA LYS A 293 -5.25 -31.99 13.73
C LYS A 293 -5.80 -31.92 15.16
N ALA A 294 -4.91 -31.84 16.17
CA ALA A 294 -5.29 -31.93 17.57
C ALA A 294 -5.93 -30.62 18.05
N ASP A 295 -5.11 -29.58 18.26
CA ASP A 295 -5.60 -28.28 18.71
C ASP A 295 -4.61 -27.15 18.37
N ARG A 296 -5.12 -25.91 18.34
CA ARG A 296 -4.36 -24.72 17.92
C ARG A 296 -3.28 -24.30 18.91
N LEU A 297 -3.44 -24.53 20.21
CA LEU A 297 -2.46 -24.16 21.22
C LEU A 297 -1.25 -25.06 21.14
N THR A 298 -1.48 -26.39 21.10
CA THR A 298 -0.43 -27.39 20.90
C THR A 298 0.30 -27.16 19.58
N TYR A 299 -0.46 -26.94 18.51
CA TYR A 299 0.12 -26.64 17.21
C TYR A 299 1.00 -25.38 17.24
N GLY A 300 0.51 -24.29 17.80
CA GLY A 300 1.25 -23.03 17.89
C GLY A 300 2.55 -23.15 18.69
N ALA A 301 2.52 -23.90 19.81
CA ALA A 301 3.72 -24.16 20.61
C ALA A 301 4.76 -24.97 19.80
N LYS A 302 4.37 -26.07 19.21
CA LYS A 302 5.26 -26.91 18.37
C LYS A 302 5.79 -26.17 17.14
N LEU A 303 4.94 -25.38 16.49
CA LEU A 303 5.35 -24.56 15.34
C LEU A 303 6.46 -23.59 15.72
N MET A 304 6.35 -22.92 16.85
CA MET A 304 7.38 -21.98 17.32
C MET A 304 8.66 -22.68 17.75
N GLU A 305 8.55 -23.85 18.38
CA GLU A 305 9.70 -24.68 18.75
C GLU A 305 10.48 -25.15 17.51
N TRP A 306 9.78 -25.71 16.53
CA TRP A 306 10.38 -26.12 15.27
C TRP A 306 10.98 -24.93 14.50
N ALA A 307 10.26 -23.81 14.38
CA ALA A 307 10.71 -22.65 13.66
C ALA A 307 11.95 -21.98 14.29
N ALA A 308 12.19 -22.19 15.58
CA ALA A 308 13.40 -21.71 16.27
C ALA A 308 14.65 -22.51 15.87
N THR A 309 14.50 -23.74 15.43
CA THR A 309 15.61 -24.64 15.09
C THR A 309 15.81 -24.87 13.60
N GLU A 310 14.76 -24.62 12.80
CA GLU A 310 14.79 -24.87 11.34
C GLU A 310 15.20 -23.61 10.56
N PRO A 311 16.34 -23.64 9.84
CA PRO A 311 16.76 -22.53 8.99
C PRO A 311 15.74 -22.23 7.89
N GLY A 312 15.30 -20.97 7.80
CA GLY A 312 14.34 -20.56 6.76
C GLY A 312 12.86 -20.76 7.11
N ALA A 313 12.53 -21.44 8.20
CA ALA A 313 11.15 -21.67 8.64
C ALA A 313 10.32 -20.37 8.73
N LEU A 314 10.90 -19.30 9.29
CA LEU A 314 10.21 -18.01 9.40
C LEU A 314 9.91 -17.38 8.03
N LYS A 315 10.79 -17.54 7.04
CA LYS A 315 10.57 -17.05 5.68
C LYS A 315 9.49 -17.85 4.95
N ALA A 316 9.44 -19.16 5.21
CA ALA A 316 8.47 -20.08 4.63
C ALA A 316 7.17 -20.18 5.46
N MET A 317 7.05 -19.46 6.56
CA MET A 317 5.92 -19.58 7.50
C MET A 317 4.53 -19.56 6.85
N PRO A 318 4.20 -18.68 5.91
CA PRO A 318 2.89 -18.71 5.24
C PRO A 318 2.61 -20.04 4.54
N PHE A 319 3.62 -20.64 3.91
CA PHE A 319 3.51 -21.91 3.21
C PHE A 319 3.43 -23.09 4.17
N VAL A 320 4.15 -23.04 5.28
CA VAL A 320 4.08 -24.04 6.37
C VAL A 320 2.68 -24.07 6.96
N LEU A 321 2.12 -22.89 7.26
CA LEU A 321 0.73 -22.76 7.75
C LEU A 321 -0.26 -23.32 6.72
N ALA A 322 -0.07 -23.04 5.43
CA ALA A 322 -0.92 -23.53 4.37
C ALA A 322 -0.87 -25.08 4.23
N LYS A 323 0.31 -25.68 4.37
CA LYS A 323 0.49 -27.14 4.27
C LYS A 323 0.00 -27.89 5.51
N THR A 324 -0.04 -27.28 6.66
CA THR A 324 -0.45 -27.88 7.95
C THR A 324 -1.90 -27.49 8.28
N LEU A 325 -2.13 -26.40 8.98
CA LEU A 325 -3.49 -25.93 9.31
C LEU A 325 -4.38 -25.72 8.09
N GLY A 326 -3.79 -25.21 6.99
CA GLY A 326 -4.54 -24.98 5.75
C GLY A 326 -5.08 -26.26 5.13
N LYS A 327 -4.35 -27.36 5.26
CA LYS A 327 -4.82 -28.68 4.85
C LYS A 327 -6.00 -29.16 5.71
N GLU A 328 -5.92 -29.00 7.02
CA GLU A 328 -6.97 -29.39 7.95
C GLU A 328 -8.24 -28.53 7.81
N TRP A 329 -8.09 -27.27 7.42
CA TRP A 329 -9.20 -26.33 7.29
C TRP A 329 -9.70 -26.15 5.85
N ASP A 330 -9.14 -26.89 4.91
CA ASP A 330 -9.39 -26.75 3.47
C ASP A 330 -9.25 -25.30 2.97
N SER A 331 -8.34 -24.53 3.60
CA SER A 331 -8.07 -23.14 3.22
C SER A 331 -6.70 -22.68 3.69
N ALA A 332 -5.81 -22.46 2.74
CA ALA A 332 -4.51 -21.85 2.99
C ALA A 332 -4.64 -20.38 3.42
N ALA A 333 -5.61 -19.65 2.87
CA ALA A 333 -5.90 -18.27 3.26
C ALA A 333 -6.29 -18.17 4.73
N LYS A 334 -7.21 -19.02 5.22
CA LYS A 334 -7.61 -19.08 6.62
C LYS A 334 -6.43 -19.35 7.55
N ALA A 335 -5.55 -20.27 7.19
CA ALA A 335 -4.36 -20.59 7.97
C ALA A 335 -3.38 -19.39 8.03
N GLY A 336 -3.15 -18.72 6.91
CA GLY A 336 -2.33 -17.52 6.86
C GLY A 336 -2.91 -16.38 7.71
N LEU A 337 -4.22 -16.15 7.66
CA LEU A 337 -4.90 -15.14 8.47
C LEU A 337 -4.84 -15.45 9.97
N TRP A 338 -4.92 -16.73 10.36
CA TRP A 338 -4.67 -17.15 11.74
C TRP A 338 -3.24 -16.81 12.18
N GLY A 339 -2.24 -17.10 11.34
CA GLY A 339 -0.85 -16.73 11.62
C GLY A 339 -0.67 -15.23 11.81
N VAL A 340 -1.28 -14.40 10.97
CA VAL A 340 -1.29 -12.94 11.12
C VAL A 340 -1.93 -12.52 12.45
N ALA A 341 -3.08 -13.09 12.81
CA ALA A 341 -3.76 -12.79 14.08
C ALA A 341 -2.89 -13.16 15.30
N MET A 342 -2.12 -14.26 15.22
CA MET A 342 -1.21 -14.68 16.28
C MET A 342 -0.02 -13.72 16.47
N THR A 343 0.39 -12.99 15.45
CA THR A 343 1.45 -11.96 15.55
C THR A 343 0.94 -10.62 16.07
N ALA A 344 -0.37 -10.45 16.19
CA ALA A 344 -0.98 -9.23 16.68
C ALA A 344 -0.56 -8.89 18.13
N PRO A 345 -0.51 -7.59 18.51
CA PRO A 345 -0.16 -7.17 19.85
C PRO A 345 -0.98 -7.88 20.94
N LYS A 346 -0.34 -8.23 22.06
CA LYS A 346 -0.98 -8.98 23.16
C LYS A 346 -2.29 -8.36 23.64
N ALA A 347 -2.38 -7.03 23.71
CA ALA A 347 -3.61 -6.32 24.07
C ALA A 347 -4.74 -6.56 23.06
N PHE A 348 -4.42 -6.60 21.77
CA PHE A 348 -5.38 -6.89 20.72
C PHE A 348 -5.90 -8.33 20.83
N ARG A 349 -5.01 -9.31 20.97
CA ARG A 349 -5.37 -10.73 21.14
C ARG A 349 -6.27 -10.94 22.36
N LYS A 350 -5.94 -10.30 23.50
CA LYS A 350 -6.78 -10.36 24.70
C LYS A 350 -8.19 -9.80 24.47
N ASN A 351 -8.31 -8.72 23.72
CA ASN A 351 -9.63 -8.16 23.39
C ASN A 351 -10.40 -9.06 22.41
N ALA A 352 -9.72 -9.67 21.44
CA ALA A 352 -10.32 -10.62 20.51
C ALA A 352 -10.88 -11.85 21.23
N ALA A 353 -10.09 -12.46 22.13
CA ALA A 353 -10.55 -13.59 22.95
C ALA A 353 -11.78 -13.24 23.80
N ARG A 354 -11.83 -12.02 24.38
CA ARG A 354 -12.99 -11.57 25.20
C ARG A 354 -14.31 -11.55 24.43
N ILE A 355 -14.26 -11.37 23.11
CA ILE A 355 -15.45 -11.37 22.25
C ILE A 355 -15.66 -12.68 21.49
N GLY A 356 -14.98 -13.75 21.92
CA GLY A 356 -15.12 -15.09 21.36
C GLY A 356 -14.34 -15.33 20.05
N PHE A 357 -13.36 -14.52 19.77
CA PHE A 357 -12.44 -14.71 18.66
C PHE A 357 -11.21 -15.46 19.17
N GLU A 358 -11.26 -16.79 19.14
CA GLU A 358 -10.19 -17.71 19.59
C GLU A 358 -9.35 -18.22 18.41
#